data_bbf769d4c90b394d577610f55bebc3f2
#
_entry.id   bbf769d4c90b394d577610f55bebc3f2
#
_cell.length_a   1.000
_cell.length_b   1.000
_cell.length_c   1.000
_cell.angle_alpha   90.00
_cell.angle_beta   90.00
_cell.angle_gamma   90.00
#
_symmetry.space_group_name_H-M   'P 1'
#
loop_
_entity.id
_entity.type
_entity.pdbx_description
1 polymer ?
#
loop_
_entity_poly.entity_id
_entity_poly.type
_entity_poly.pdbx_seq_one_letter_code
_entity_poly.pdbx_strand_id
1 'polypeptide(L)'
;MAQSNTEGLWELLHEDCVFWSPVVHTPQRGREISFAYLSAAHEVFNTDFRYVREVIEGNAGILEFECMMDDIAINGVDMITCEGDQIIEFKVMIRPLKAVNMVHQKMMSMLDQMKTMAS
;
A
#
# COMPACT_ATOMS: atom_id res chain seq x y z
N MET A 1 -8.34 -0.54 -8.29
CA MET A 1 -9.57 -0.07 -7.67
C MET A 1 -10.00 1.23 -8.27
N ALA A 2 -11.22 1.28 -8.73
CA ALA A 2 -11.77 2.48 -9.32
C ALA A 2 -12.22 3.49 -8.26
N GLN A 3 -12.37 3.06 -7.03
CA GLN A 3 -12.94 3.87 -5.96
C GLN A 3 -11.89 4.28 -4.94
N SER A 4 -11.91 5.53 -4.55
CA SER A 4 -11.04 6.04 -3.49
C SER A 4 -11.75 5.93 -2.15
N ASN A 5 -12.21 4.75 -1.81
CA ASN A 5 -13.00 4.56 -0.61
C ASN A 5 -12.13 4.14 0.58
N THR A 6 -11.59 5.14 1.28
CA THR A 6 -10.78 4.88 2.45
C THR A 6 -11.60 4.44 3.66
N GLU A 7 -12.90 4.73 3.66
CA GLU A 7 -13.76 4.26 4.75
C GLU A 7 -13.86 2.74 4.73
N GLY A 8 -14.08 2.17 3.53
CA GLY A 8 -14.12 0.72 3.39
C GLY A 8 -12.79 0.08 3.74
N LEU A 9 -11.69 0.76 3.43
CA LEU A 9 -10.37 0.26 3.77
C LEU A 9 -10.19 0.10 5.28
N TRP A 10 -10.62 1.08 6.07
CA TRP A 10 -10.49 1.00 7.53
C TRP A 10 -11.16 -0.28 8.06
N GLU A 11 -12.34 -0.57 7.58
CA GLU A 11 -13.09 -1.74 8.05
C GLU A 11 -12.47 -3.06 7.59
N LEU A 12 -11.78 -3.04 6.45
CA LEU A 12 -11.08 -4.23 5.96
C LEU A 12 -9.84 -4.56 6.76
N LEU A 13 -9.26 -3.58 7.45
CA LEU A 13 -8.02 -3.80 8.20
C LEU A 13 -8.34 -4.33 9.59
N HIS A 14 -7.67 -5.43 9.96
CA HIS A 14 -7.74 -5.97 11.31
C HIS A 14 -7.08 -4.99 12.28
N GLU A 15 -7.54 -4.94 13.52
CA GLU A 15 -6.95 -4.03 14.50
C GLU A 15 -5.47 -4.32 14.76
N ASP A 16 -5.03 -5.57 14.52
CA ASP A 16 -3.63 -5.96 14.66
C ASP A 16 -2.90 -6.04 13.32
N CYS A 17 -3.43 -5.40 12.29
CA CYS A 17 -2.85 -5.42 10.96
C CYS A 17 -1.43 -4.85 10.98
N VAL A 18 -0.54 -5.49 10.20
CA VAL A 18 0.84 -5.02 10.04
C VAL A 18 1.05 -4.65 8.59
N PHE A 19 1.58 -3.45 8.37
CA PHE A 19 1.95 -2.98 7.04
C PHE A 19 3.47 -3.01 6.89
N TRP A 20 3.94 -3.64 5.82
CA TRP A 20 5.37 -3.72 5.48
C TRP A 20 5.62 -2.83 4.27
N SER A 21 6.22 -1.68 4.51
CA SER A 21 6.50 -0.70 3.46
C SER A 21 7.64 -1.18 2.55
N PRO A 22 7.62 -0.84 1.26
CA PRO A 22 8.74 -1.16 0.37
C PRO A 22 9.98 -0.31 0.64
N VAL A 23 9.85 0.77 1.43
CA VAL A 23 10.95 1.72 1.63
C VAL A 23 11.38 1.86 3.09
N VAL A 24 10.58 1.36 4.02
CA VAL A 24 10.89 1.43 5.46
C VAL A 24 10.97 0.01 5.99
N HIS A 25 12.12 -0.36 6.54
CA HIS A 25 12.34 -1.73 7.01
C HIS A 25 11.46 -2.09 8.22
N THR A 26 11.26 -1.15 9.13
CA THR A 26 10.48 -1.40 10.34
C THR A 26 9.01 -1.62 10.02
N PRO A 27 8.42 -2.75 10.44
CA PRO A 27 7.00 -2.98 10.19
C PRO A 27 6.14 -1.96 10.93
N GLN A 28 5.04 -1.55 10.28
CA GLN A 28 4.09 -0.61 10.86
C GLN A 28 2.95 -1.41 11.47
N ARG A 29 2.90 -1.46 12.79
CA ARG A 29 1.97 -2.35 13.50
C ARG A 29 0.75 -1.59 13.99
N GLY A 30 -0.42 -2.16 13.72
CA GLY A 30 -1.70 -1.63 14.15
C GLY A 30 -2.51 -1.04 13.01
N ARG A 31 -3.83 -0.97 13.24
CA ARG A 31 -4.77 -0.51 12.21
C ARG A 31 -4.55 0.94 11.82
N GLU A 32 -4.32 1.81 12.80
CA GLU A 32 -4.21 3.24 12.52
C GLU A 32 -3.05 3.57 11.59
N ILE A 33 -1.87 3.04 11.89
CA ILE A 33 -0.70 3.34 11.08
C ILE A 33 -0.75 2.63 9.75
N SER A 34 -1.30 1.40 9.71
CA SER A 34 -1.49 0.67 8.47
C SER A 34 -2.46 1.42 7.56
N PHE A 35 -3.54 1.94 8.12
CA PHE A 35 -4.51 2.72 7.36
C PHE A 35 -3.88 3.99 6.79
N ALA A 36 -3.07 4.68 7.58
CA ALA A 36 -2.39 5.89 7.11
C ALA A 36 -1.47 5.60 5.93
N TYR A 37 -0.67 4.54 6.02
CA TYR A 37 0.26 4.16 4.96
C TYR A 37 -0.48 3.72 3.70
N LEU A 38 -1.53 2.91 3.84
CA LEU A 38 -2.27 2.43 2.68
C LEU A 38 -3.07 3.55 2.02
N SER A 39 -3.62 4.47 2.80
CA SER A 39 -4.30 5.63 2.25
C SER A 39 -3.34 6.54 1.48
N ALA A 40 -2.14 6.75 2.03
CA ALA A 40 -1.11 7.51 1.34
C ALA A 40 -0.68 6.82 0.06
N ALA A 41 -0.52 5.49 0.11
CA ALA A 41 -0.14 4.71 -1.07
C ALA A 41 -1.20 4.82 -2.16
N HIS A 42 -2.48 4.82 -1.80
CA HIS A 42 -3.55 4.95 -2.78
C HIS A 42 -3.44 6.28 -3.53
N GLU A 43 -3.07 7.35 -2.84
CA GLU A 43 -2.90 8.66 -3.47
C GLU A 43 -1.64 8.73 -4.34
N VAL A 44 -0.60 7.98 -3.98
CA VAL A 44 0.69 8.01 -4.68
C VAL A 44 0.70 7.09 -5.89
N PHE A 45 0.09 5.90 -5.79
CA PHE A 45 0.09 4.87 -6.84
C PHE A 45 -1.21 4.88 -7.64
N ASN A 46 -1.61 6.00 -8.19
CA ASN A 46 -2.91 6.08 -8.86
C ASN A 46 -2.87 6.38 -10.35
N THR A 47 -1.68 6.46 -10.96
CA THR A 47 -1.56 6.76 -12.38
C THR A 47 -1.29 5.48 -13.17
N ASP A 48 -2.21 5.15 -14.08
CA ASP A 48 -2.11 3.95 -14.92
C ASP A 48 -1.92 2.68 -14.09
N PHE A 49 -2.52 2.64 -12.90
CA PHE A 49 -2.39 1.49 -12.01
C PHE A 49 -3.23 0.32 -12.52
N ARG A 50 -2.60 -0.86 -12.60
CA ARG A 50 -3.31 -2.07 -12.96
C ARG A 50 -2.64 -3.29 -12.33
N TYR A 51 -3.43 -4.29 -12.01
CA TYR A 51 -2.91 -5.58 -11.60
C TYR A 51 -2.69 -6.43 -12.85
N VAL A 52 -1.51 -7.04 -12.95
CA VAL A 52 -1.12 -7.84 -14.12
C VAL A 52 -1.03 -9.32 -13.80
N ARG A 53 -1.07 -9.70 -12.54
CA ARG A 53 -1.01 -11.09 -12.11
C ARG A 53 -1.60 -11.24 -10.73
N GLU A 54 -2.40 -12.29 -10.53
CA GLU A 54 -2.98 -12.58 -9.23
C GLU A 54 -2.83 -14.05 -8.92
N VAL A 55 -2.37 -14.33 -7.71
CA VAL A 55 -2.30 -15.69 -7.19
C VAL A 55 -2.95 -15.67 -5.81
N ILE A 56 -4.02 -16.40 -5.65
CA ILE A 56 -4.75 -16.45 -4.38
C ILE A 56 -4.85 -17.90 -3.94
N GLU A 57 -4.44 -18.16 -2.70
CA GLU A 57 -4.53 -19.49 -2.12
C GLU A 57 -4.90 -19.37 -0.65
N GLY A 58 -6.03 -19.98 -0.27
CA GLY A 58 -6.50 -19.90 1.10
C GLY A 58 -6.76 -18.46 1.52
N ASN A 59 -6.11 -18.03 2.57
CA ASN A 59 -6.27 -16.69 3.12
C ASN A 59 -5.18 -15.72 2.65
N ALA A 60 -4.37 -16.12 1.67
CA ALA A 60 -3.26 -15.29 1.19
C ALA A 60 -3.41 -14.97 -0.29
N GLY A 61 -2.99 -13.76 -0.67
CA GLY A 61 -3.01 -13.33 -2.05
C GLY A 61 -1.73 -12.61 -2.41
N ILE A 62 -1.28 -12.81 -3.65
CA ILE A 62 -0.12 -12.12 -4.21
C ILE A 62 -0.60 -11.47 -5.50
N LEU A 63 -0.53 -10.13 -5.52
CA LEU A 63 -1.06 -9.34 -6.63
C LEU A 63 0.06 -8.48 -7.19
N GLU A 64 0.49 -8.80 -8.41
CA GLU A 64 1.51 -8.02 -9.08
C GLU A 64 0.85 -6.84 -9.80
N PHE A 65 1.43 -5.65 -9.65
CA PHE A 65 0.88 -4.46 -10.28
C PHE A 65 1.94 -3.70 -11.08
N GLU A 66 1.44 -2.85 -11.98
CA GLU A 66 2.25 -1.90 -12.72
C GLU A 66 1.57 -0.54 -12.66
N CYS A 67 2.36 0.51 -12.59
CA CYS A 67 1.84 1.86 -12.65
C CYS A 67 2.95 2.82 -13.08
N MET A 68 2.57 4.08 -13.30
CA MET A 68 3.52 5.14 -13.62
C MET A 68 3.52 6.15 -12.49
N MET A 69 4.68 6.70 -12.23
CA MET A 69 4.83 7.80 -11.28
C MET A 69 5.80 8.79 -11.91
N ASP A 70 5.24 9.94 -12.31
CA ASP A 70 5.94 10.87 -13.22
C ASP A 70 6.36 10.10 -14.48
N ASP A 71 7.63 10.04 -14.81
CA ASP A 71 8.09 9.31 -16.00
C ASP A 71 8.69 7.95 -15.66
N ILE A 72 8.48 7.47 -14.43
CA ILE A 72 9.09 6.23 -13.98
C ILE A 72 8.06 5.13 -13.96
N ALA A 73 8.34 4.04 -14.67
CA ALA A 73 7.51 2.84 -14.63
C ALA A 73 7.82 2.07 -13.35
N ILE A 74 6.78 1.70 -12.62
CA ILE A 74 6.89 0.96 -11.37
C ILE A 74 6.24 -0.39 -11.53
N ASN A 75 6.94 -1.42 -11.10
CA ASN A 75 6.40 -2.77 -11.01
C ASN A 75 6.51 -3.22 -9.56
N GLY A 76 5.46 -3.79 -9.02
CA GLY A 76 5.46 -4.19 -7.64
C GLY A 76 4.56 -5.36 -7.35
N VAL A 77 4.57 -5.77 -6.09
CA VAL A 77 3.79 -6.90 -5.60
C VAL A 77 3.17 -6.52 -4.28
N ASP A 78 1.86 -6.73 -4.17
CA ASP A 78 1.14 -6.67 -2.90
C ASP A 78 0.97 -8.09 -2.38
N MET A 79 1.47 -8.36 -1.19
CA MET A 79 1.28 -9.65 -0.53
C MET A 79 0.35 -9.44 0.65
N ILE A 80 -0.82 -10.07 0.59
CA ILE A 80 -1.89 -9.83 1.54
C ILE A 80 -2.26 -11.12 2.24
N THR A 81 -2.37 -11.07 3.56
CA THR A 81 -2.85 -12.18 4.37
C THR A 81 -4.09 -11.72 5.13
N CYS A 82 -5.12 -12.54 5.13
CA CYS A 82 -6.38 -12.23 5.81
C CYS A 82 -6.62 -13.15 6.98
N GLU A 83 -7.36 -12.63 7.96
CA GLU A 83 -7.90 -13.42 9.04
C GLU A 83 -9.40 -13.16 9.04
N GLY A 84 -10.18 -14.18 8.69
CA GLY A 84 -11.60 -13.98 8.44
C GLY A 84 -11.78 -13.02 7.27
N ASP A 85 -12.58 -11.99 7.48
CA ASP A 85 -12.89 -11.00 6.44
C ASP A 85 -11.96 -9.79 6.49
N GLN A 86 -10.92 -9.83 7.30
CA GLN A 86 -10.06 -8.67 7.50
C GLN A 86 -8.62 -8.97 7.12
N ILE A 87 -7.92 -7.93 6.66
CA ILE A 87 -6.51 -8.01 6.31
C ILE A 87 -5.69 -7.90 7.59
N ILE A 88 -4.86 -8.91 7.86
CA ILE A 88 -3.99 -8.90 9.02
C ILE A 88 -2.55 -8.58 8.66
N GLU A 89 -2.19 -8.72 7.39
CA GLU A 89 -0.84 -8.38 6.93
C GLU A 89 -0.91 -7.88 5.50
N PHE A 90 -0.20 -6.80 5.23
CA PHE A 90 -0.10 -6.21 3.90
C PHE A 90 1.35 -5.81 3.66
N LYS A 91 2.01 -6.51 2.74
CA LYS A 91 3.42 -6.26 2.43
C LYS A 91 3.56 -5.84 0.97
N VAL A 92 4.37 -4.82 0.71
CA VAL A 92 4.58 -4.30 -0.64
C VAL A 92 6.06 -4.34 -0.98
N MET A 93 6.38 -4.83 -2.18
CA MET A 93 7.72 -4.77 -2.74
C MET A 93 7.64 -4.12 -4.11
N ILE A 94 8.61 -3.30 -4.45
CA ILE A 94 8.63 -2.60 -5.73
C ILE A 94 10.01 -2.59 -6.36
N ARG A 95 10.03 -2.36 -7.67
CA ARG A 95 11.23 -2.22 -8.47
C ARG A 95 10.98 -1.17 -9.56
N PRO A 96 11.99 -0.57 -10.20
CA PRO A 96 13.43 -0.65 -9.91
C PRO A 96 13.87 0.32 -8.82
N LEU A 97 15.16 0.45 -8.58
CA LEU A 97 15.68 1.31 -7.52
C LEU A 97 15.21 2.75 -7.62
N LYS A 98 15.22 3.33 -8.82
CA LYS A 98 14.76 4.71 -8.98
C LYS A 98 13.28 4.87 -8.60
N ALA A 99 12.47 3.82 -8.81
CA ALA A 99 11.08 3.82 -8.37
C ALA A 99 11.00 3.79 -6.85
N VAL A 100 11.85 3.00 -6.19
CA VAL A 100 11.89 2.96 -4.73
C VAL A 100 12.21 4.34 -4.16
N ASN A 101 13.19 5.02 -4.71
CA ASN A 101 13.55 6.36 -4.26
C ASN A 101 12.43 7.37 -4.47
N MET A 102 11.77 7.31 -5.61
CA MET A 102 10.65 8.20 -5.91
C MET A 102 9.48 7.96 -4.97
N VAL A 103 9.15 6.68 -4.75
CA VAL A 103 8.05 6.31 -3.85
C VAL A 103 8.34 6.78 -2.43
N HIS A 104 9.59 6.63 -1.99
CA HIS A 104 9.96 7.09 -0.65
C HIS A 104 9.67 8.58 -0.49
N GLN A 105 10.11 9.40 -1.43
CA GLN A 105 9.90 10.84 -1.37
C GLN A 105 8.41 11.19 -1.37
N LYS A 106 7.64 10.57 -2.26
CA LYS A 106 6.21 10.88 -2.37
C LYS A 106 5.42 10.39 -1.18
N MET A 107 5.77 9.22 -0.64
CA MET A 107 5.08 8.70 0.55
C MET A 107 5.35 9.56 1.77
N MET A 108 6.60 9.98 1.97
CA MET A 108 6.93 10.84 3.11
C MET A 108 6.22 12.18 3.01
N SER A 109 6.17 12.75 1.81
CA SER A 109 5.47 14.01 1.58
C SER A 109 3.98 13.87 1.86
N MET A 110 3.37 12.77 1.39
CA MET A 110 1.94 12.53 1.59
C MET A 110 1.61 12.31 3.07
N LEU A 111 2.43 11.56 3.78
CA LEU A 111 2.22 11.30 5.20
C LEU A 111 2.34 12.59 6.01
N ASP A 112 3.27 13.46 5.64
CA ASP A 112 3.40 14.77 6.27
C ASP A 112 2.15 15.62 6.06
N GLN A 113 1.62 15.62 4.84
CA GLN A 113 0.39 16.37 4.53
C GLN A 113 -0.78 15.85 5.35
N MET A 114 -0.92 14.54 5.44
CA MET A 114 -2.00 13.93 6.21
C MET A 114 -1.88 14.25 7.68
N LYS A 115 -0.68 14.25 8.22
CA LYS A 115 -0.42 14.58 9.61
C LYS A 115 -0.77 16.05 9.89
N THR A 116 -0.38 16.94 8.99
CA THR A 116 -0.69 18.37 9.11
C THR A 116 -2.18 18.63 9.07
N MET A 117 -2.88 17.93 8.17
CA MET A 117 -4.32 18.09 8.03
C MET A 117 -5.09 17.54 9.23
N ALA A 118 -4.51 16.56 9.92
CA ALA A 118 -5.17 15.93 11.06
C ALA A 118 -5.01 16.71 12.37
N SER A 119 -4.10 17.66 12.41
CA SER A 119 -3.80 18.41 13.64
C SER A 119 -4.58 19.71 13.80
#